data_705b206e40e4ae18cdbba9a2b420d3f5
#
_entry.id   705b206e40e4ae18cdbba9a2b420d3f5
#
_cell.length_a   1.000
_cell.length_b   1.000
_cell.length_c   1.000
_cell.angle_alpha   90.00
_cell.angle_beta   90.00
_cell.angle_gamma   90.00
#
_symmetry.space_group_name_H-M   'P 1'
#
loop_
_entity.id
_entity.type
_entity.pdbx_description
1 polymer ?
#
loop_
_entity_poly.entity_id
_entity_poly.type
_entity_poly.pdbx_seq_one_letter_code
_entity_poly.pdbx_strand_id
1 'polypeptide(L)'
;LRASIVYPCIGGRPLAGPLETRGFGPRGEVRVDTNAGLRVEGFDNVYAAGDCCGTNEEKNAFTADLNATVVARQILASHKRKRVKLSYPRSVCARNTTPSISVISLHKWSAVMQFNGLVLGGPLPAFVKWLIEKLQVHSALGTPGVTFIWDAVETINVFLARFLF
;
A
#
# COMPACT_ATOMS: atom_id res chain seq x y z
N LEU A 1 -4.52 -26.28 22.13
CA LEU A 1 -3.06 -26.22 22.03
C LEU A 1 -2.49 -25.89 23.40
N ARG A 2 -1.54 -26.67 23.91
CA ARG A 2 -0.76 -26.33 25.10
C ARG A 2 0.62 -25.89 24.63
N ALA A 3 1.06 -24.71 25.04
CA ALA A 3 2.39 -24.18 24.72
C ALA A 3 3.06 -23.67 25.99
N SER A 4 4.36 -23.87 26.12
CA SER A 4 5.16 -23.37 27.24
C SER A 4 5.47 -21.88 27.09
N ILE A 5 5.52 -21.38 25.85
CA ILE A 5 5.77 -19.98 25.49
C ILE A 5 4.85 -19.60 24.32
N VAL A 6 4.25 -18.43 24.39
CA VAL A 6 3.42 -17.88 23.32
C VAL A 6 3.97 -16.50 22.95
N TYR A 7 4.29 -16.32 21.69
CA TYR A 7 4.66 -15.01 21.13
C TYR A 7 3.49 -14.48 20.32
N PRO A 8 2.75 -13.45 20.81
CA PRO A 8 1.65 -12.85 20.07
C PRO A 8 2.20 -11.97 18.96
N CYS A 9 2.10 -12.42 17.69
CA CYS A 9 2.47 -11.66 16.50
C CYS A 9 1.21 -11.10 15.83
N ILE A 10 0.45 -10.28 16.53
CA ILE A 10 -0.89 -9.80 16.14
C ILE A 10 -0.87 -8.36 15.58
N GLY A 11 0.28 -7.89 15.13
CA GLY A 11 0.48 -6.55 14.57
C GLY A 11 0.86 -5.51 15.61
N GLY A 12 0.97 -4.26 15.17
CA GLY A 12 1.35 -3.11 15.96
C GLY A 12 0.32 -1.99 15.89
N ARG A 13 0.56 -0.93 16.65
CA ARG A 13 -0.20 0.32 16.52
C ARG A 13 0.54 1.24 15.57
N PRO A 14 -0.16 1.96 14.67
CA PRO A 14 0.46 3.00 13.85
C PRO A 14 1.11 4.07 14.75
N LEU A 15 2.35 4.45 14.42
CA LEU A 15 3.06 5.51 15.11
C LEU A 15 2.82 6.83 14.34
N ALA A 16 1.70 7.45 14.58
CA ALA A 16 1.36 8.75 13.99
C ALA A 16 1.76 9.95 14.88
N GLY A 17 2.65 9.72 15.84
CA GLY A 17 3.05 10.56 16.99
C GLY A 17 3.13 12.09 16.83
N PRO A 18 3.66 12.68 15.75
CA PRO A 18 3.77 14.14 15.68
C PRO A 18 2.45 14.89 15.45
N LEU A 19 1.38 14.18 15.11
CA LEU A 19 0.08 14.76 14.69
C LEU A 19 -1.02 14.56 15.74
N GLU A 20 -0.67 14.36 16.98
CA GLU A 20 -1.53 13.86 18.08
C GLU A 20 -2.78 14.67 18.45
N THR A 21 -3.13 15.74 17.78
CA THR A 21 -4.21 16.60 18.28
C THR A 21 -5.51 16.61 17.49
N ARG A 22 -5.53 16.25 16.22
CA ARG A 22 -6.76 16.18 15.39
C ARG A 22 -6.59 15.20 14.23
N GLY A 23 -7.61 14.41 13.93
CA GLY A 23 -7.62 13.55 12.76
C GLY A 23 -7.16 12.10 12.98
N PHE A 24 -7.10 11.63 14.23
CA PHE A 24 -6.75 10.26 14.56
C PHE A 24 -7.96 9.40 14.87
N GLY A 25 -7.92 8.15 14.42
CA GLY A 25 -8.84 7.11 14.79
C GLY A 25 -8.50 6.48 16.13
N PRO A 26 -9.39 5.60 16.66
CA PRO A 26 -9.26 5.02 18.00
C PRO A 26 -8.04 4.09 18.16
N ARG A 27 -7.42 3.66 17.07
CA ARG A 27 -6.21 2.81 17.08
C ARG A 27 -4.92 3.58 16.77
N GLY A 28 -4.99 4.93 16.66
CA GLY A 28 -3.86 5.78 16.34
C GLY A 28 -3.61 5.95 14.83
N GLU A 29 -4.49 5.44 13.98
CA GLU A 29 -4.49 5.69 12.55
C GLU A 29 -4.93 7.12 12.23
N VAL A 30 -4.45 7.68 11.13
CA VAL A 30 -4.87 8.99 10.63
C VAL A 30 -6.20 8.85 9.92
N ARG A 31 -7.23 9.57 10.36
CA ARG A 31 -8.51 9.61 9.65
C ARG A 31 -8.39 10.37 8.35
N VAL A 32 -8.81 9.75 7.27
CA VAL A 32 -8.73 10.31 5.93
C VAL A 32 -10.08 10.28 5.23
N ASP A 33 -10.37 11.33 4.46
CA ASP A 33 -11.50 11.34 3.56
C ASP A 33 -11.12 10.64 2.25
N THR A 34 -11.64 9.43 2.06
CA THR A 34 -11.40 8.64 0.85
C THR A 34 -12.00 9.27 -0.41
N ASN A 35 -13.03 10.12 -0.28
CA ASN A 35 -13.62 10.85 -1.39
C ASN A 35 -12.89 12.15 -1.72
N ALA A 36 -11.90 12.53 -0.92
CA ALA A 36 -11.05 13.70 -1.12
C ALA A 36 -9.57 13.33 -1.33
N GLY A 37 -9.32 12.17 -1.92
CA GLY A 37 -7.96 11.72 -2.27
C GLY A 37 -7.06 11.46 -1.06
N LEU A 38 -7.61 10.86 0.00
CA LEU A 38 -6.91 10.55 1.25
C LEU A 38 -6.44 11.80 2.02
N ARG A 39 -7.20 12.90 1.90
CA ARG A 39 -6.99 14.09 2.70
C ARG A 39 -7.33 13.81 4.17
N VAL A 40 -6.50 14.29 5.07
CA VAL A 40 -6.71 14.12 6.52
C VAL A 40 -7.91 14.93 6.97
N GLU A 41 -8.80 14.34 7.74
CA GLU A 41 -9.99 15.01 8.28
C GLU A 41 -9.60 16.22 9.11
N GLY A 42 -10.26 17.35 8.86
CA GLY A 42 -9.99 18.61 9.54
C GLY A 42 -8.82 19.44 8.99
N PHE A 43 -8.20 19.00 7.89
CA PHE A 43 -7.12 19.72 7.22
C PHE A 43 -7.43 19.86 5.71
N ASP A 44 -7.07 20.99 5.11
CA ASP A 44 -7.30 21.23 3.70
C ASP A 44 -6.15 20.81 2.80
N ASN A 45 -4.93 20.72 3.34
CA ASN A 45 -3.68 20.53 2.59
C ASN A 45 -2.79 19.42 3.18
N VAL A 46 -3.33 18.60 4.08
CA VAL A 46 -2.62 17.46 4.67
C VAL A 46 -3.22 16.17 4.13
N TYR A 47 -2.36 15.27 3.71
CA TYR A 47 -2.72 13.96 3.16
C TYR A 47 -1.96 12.86 3.90
N ALA A 48 -2.51 11.65 3.92
CA ALA A 48 -1.83 10.50 4.49
C ALA A 48 -1.81 9.33 3.50
N ALA A 49 -0.74 8.56 3.52
CA ALA A 49 -0.56 7.38 2.70
C ALA A 49 0.14 6.25 3.48
N GLY A 50 -0.13 5.00 3.14
CA GLY A 50 0.47 3.83 3.75
C GLY A 50 -0.16 3.40 5.06
N ASP A 51 0.62 2.74 5.90
CA ASP A 51 0.15 2.04 7.11
C ASP A 51 -0.52 2.94 8.14
N CYS A 52 -0.17 4.22 8.15
CA CYS A 52 -0.80 5.19 9.05
C CYS A 52 -2.23 5.58 8.64
N CYS A 53 -2.65 5.34 7.40
CA CYS A 53 -3.98 5.68 6.91
C CYS A 53 -5.07 4.84 7.61
N GLY A 54 -6.14 5.47 8.02
CA GLY A 54 -7.34 4.83 8.56
C GLY A 54 -8.24 4.17 7.52
N THR A 55 -7.69 3.69 6.40
CA THR A 55 -8.40 2.91 5.39
C THR A 55 -8.60 1.48 5.84
N ASN A 56 -9.74 0.88 5.47
CA ASN A 56 -10.06 -0.50 5.83
C ASN A 56 -9.54 -1.48 4.77
N GLU A 57 -8.22 -1.63 4.72
CA GLU A 57 -7.51 -2.50 3.79
C GLU A 57 -6.28 -3.14 4.44
N GLU A 58 -5.70 -4.14 3.80
CA GLU A 58 -4.43 -4.72 4.24
C GLU A 58 -3.31 -3.68 4.19
N LYS A 59 -2.55 -3.57 5.28
CA LYS A 59 -1.41 -2.66 5.39
C LYS A 59 -0.18 -3.35 4.83
N ASN A 60 0.16 -3.05 3.58
CA ASN A 60 1.31 -3.61 2.88
C ASN A 60 1.86 -2.60 1.85
N ALA A 61 3.01 -2.92 1.25
CA ALA A 61 3.68 -2.04 0.30
C ALA A 61 2.81 -1.70 -0.92
N PHE A 62 2.02 -2.66 -1.40
CA PHE A 62 1.15 -2.46 -2.56
C PHE A 62 0.04 -1.45 -2.28
N THR A 63 -0.65 -1.57 -1.14
CA THR A 63 -1.69 -0.59 -0.77
C THR A 63 -1.10 0.78 -0.45
N ALA A 64 0.10 0.83 0.15
CA ALA A 64 0.82 2.08 0.38
C ALA A 64 1.13 2.81 -0.92
N ASP A 65 1.53 2.09 -1.97
CA ASP A 65 1.80 2.64 -3.30
C ASP A 65 0.54 3.16 -3.99
N LEU A 66 -0.57 2.42 -3.91
CA LEU A 66 -1.88 2.91 -4.39
C LEU A 66 -2.31 4.20 -3.68
N ASN A 67 -2.13 4.27 -2.35
CA ASN A 67 -2.42 5.47 -1.57
C ASN A 67 -1.54 6.64 -2.06
N ALA A 68 -0.24 6.43 -2.19
CA ALA A 68 0.72 7.44 -2.64
C ALA A 68 0.37 7.97 -4.03
N THR A 69 -0.03 7.08 -4.95
CA THR A 69 -0.46 7.47 -6.30
C THR A 69 -1.68 8.40 -6.28
N VAL A 70 -2.69 8.11 -5.45
CA VAL A 70 -3.87 8.97 -5.34
C VAL A 70 -3.50 10.31 -4.72
N VAL A 71 -2.72 10.32 -3.64
CA VAL A 71 -2.26 11.53 -2.95
C VAL A 71 -1.45 12.41 -3.91
N ALA A 72 -0.49 11.84 -4.64
CA ALA A 72 0.33 12.60 -5.61
C ALA A 72 -0.53 13.26 -6.70
N ARG A 73 -1.50 12.51 -7.26
CA ARG A 73 -2.44 13.04 -8.25
C ARG A 73 -3.31 14.17 -7.68
N GLN A 74 -3.77 14.02 -6.42
CA GLN A 74 -4.58 15.03 -5.75
C GLN A 74 -3.78 16.31 -5.50
N ILE A 75 -2.53 16.20 -5.04
CA ILE A 75 -1.62 17.34 -4.83
C ILE A 75 -1.35 18.06 -6.17
N LEU A 76 -1.02 17.31 -7.23
CA LEU A 76 -0.78 17.86 -8.54
C LEU A 76 -2.02 18.56 -9.12
N ALA A 77 -3.22 18.00 -8.90
CA ALA A 77 -4.47 18.63 -9.32
C ALA A 77 -4.71 19.93 -8.57
N SER A 78 -4.48 19.95 -7.26
CA SER A 78 -4.60 21.15 -6.41
C SER A 78 -3.61 22.23 -6.85
N HIS A 79 -2.36 21.86 -7.10
CA HIS A 79 -1.33 22.79 -7.60
C HIS A 79 -1.72 23.43 -8.95
N LYS A 80 -2.29 22.62 -9.85
CA LYS A 80 -2.80 23.12 -11.16
C LYS A 80 -4.16 23.81 -11.07
N ARG A 81 -4.68 24.09 -9.88
CA ARG A 81 -6.01 24.67 -9.61
C ARG A 81 -7.15 23.92 -10.32
N LYS A 82 -6.98 22.62 -10.58
CA LYS A 82 -8.00 21.76 -11.15
C LYS A 82 -8.85 21.17 -10.03
N ARG A 83 -10.17 21.34 -10.11
CA ARG A 83 -11.11 20.67 -9.20
C ARG A 83 -11.30 19.22 -9.63
N VAL A 84 -10.37 18.34 -9.26
CA VAL A 84 -10.48 16.90 -9.48
C VAL A 84 -10.84 16.27 -8.15
N LYS A 85 -11.96 15.55 -8.11
CA LYS A 85 -12.29 14.68 -6.96
C LYS A 85 -11.76 13.29 -7.25
N LEU A 86 -10.66 12.93 -6.62
CA LEU A 86 -10.13 11.58 -6.66
C LEU A 86 -10.67 10.80 -5.46
N SER A 87 -11.38 9.73 -5.71
CA SER A 87 -11.90 8.82 -4.68
C SER A 87 -11.01 7.58 -4.59
N TYR A 88 -10.55 7.25 -3.40
CA TYR A 88 -9.82 6.03 -3.12
C TYR A 88 -10.78 4.93 -2.65
N PRO A 89 -10.63 3.68 -3.08
CA PRO A 89 -9.66 3.16 -4.05
C PRO A 89 -10.11 3.30 -5.51
N ARG A 90 -11.31 3.77 -5.79
CA ARG A 90 -11.97 3.82 -7.10
C ARG A 90 -11.16 4.53 -8.20
N SER A 91 -10.31 5.49 -7.85
CA SER A 91 -9.48 6.21 -8.82
C SER A 91 -8.26 5.42 -9.30
N VAL A 92 -7.92 4.33 -8.63
CA VAL A 92 -6.75 3.47 -8.93
C VAL A 92 -7.12 2.00 -9.10
N CYS A 93 -8.27 1.56 -8.58
CA CYS A 93 -8.78 0.20 -8.72
C CYS A 93 -10.06 0.20 -9.56
N ALA A 94 -10.31 -0.87 -10.30
CA ALA A 94 -11.54 -1.05 -11.09
C ALA A 94 -12.78 -1.20 -10.19
N ARG A 95 -12.59 -1.82 -9.04
CA ARG A 95 -13.63 -2.00 -8.01
C ARG A 95 -13.46 -0.98 -6.89
N ASN A 96 -14.47 -0.88 -6.05
CA ASN A 96 -14.42 -0.03 -4.84
C ASN A 96 -13.71 -0.73 -3.66
N THR A 97 -12.83 -1.68 -3.97
CA THR A 97 -12.03 -2.46 -3.02
C THR A 97 -10.63 -2.62 -3.58
N THR A 98 -9.63 -2.62 -2.71
CA THR A 98 -8.25 -2.95 -3.07
C THR A 98 -8.11 -4.46 -3.25
N PRO A 99 -7.29 -4.92 -4.21
CA PRO A 99 -6.97 -6.34 -4.32
C PRO A 99 -6.20 -6.83 -3.10
N SER A 100 -6.53 -8.03 -2.64
CA SER A 100 -5.77 -8.70 -1.56
C SER A 100 -4.56 -9.38 -2.18
N ILE A 101 -3.39 -8.75 -2.04
CA ILE A 101 -2.11 -9.26 -2.55
C ILE A 101 -1.12 -9.28 -1.40
N SER A 102 -0.65 -10.47 -1.04
CA SER A 102 0.38 -10.62 -0.01
C SER A 102 1.35 -11.76 -0.35
N VAL A 103 2.61 -11.58 0.01
CA VAL A 103 3.64 -12.62 -0.11
C VAL A 103 4.40 -12.72 1.20
N ILE A 104 4.30 -13.86 1.85
CA ILE A 104 4.87 -14.13 3.16
C ILE A 104 5.99 -15.18 3.03
N SER A 105 7.22 -14.81 3.38
CA SER A 105 8.33 -15.77 3.43
C SER A 105 8.18 -16.68 4.65
N LEU A 106 8.24 -17.97 4.43
CA LEU A 106 8.30 -18.99 5.49
C LEU A 106 9.74 -19.42 5.76
N HIS A 107 10.57 -19.46 4.70
CA HIS A 107 11.97 -19.83 4.72
C HIS A 107 12.68 -19.26 3.48
N LYS A 108 14.01 -19.39 3.40
CA LYS A 108 14.84 -18.89 2.27
C LYS A 108 14.30 -19.27 0.88
N TRP A 109 13.78 -20.50 0.74
CA TRP A 109 13.27 -21.04 -0.53
C TRP A 109 11.78 -21.41 -0.47
N SER A 110 11.06 -20.89 0.51
CA SER A 110 9.63 -21.15 0.67
C SER A 110 8.90 -19.88 1.06
N ALA A 111 7.84 -19.59 0.32
CA ALA A 111 6.92 -18.50 0.62
C ALA A 111 5.49 -18.92 0.28
N VAL A 112 4.53 -18.19 0.83
CA VAL A 112 3.12 -18.27 0.44
C VAL A 112 2.75 -16.93 -0.18
N MET A 113 2.18 -16.98 -1.36
CA MET A 113 1.62 -15.84 -2.06
C MET A 113 0.11 -15.99 -2.12
N GLN A 114 -0.59 -14.94 -1.75
CA GLN A 114 -2.03 -14.81 -1.91
C GLN A 114 -2.34 -13.73 -2.93
N PHE A 115 -3.32 -14.00 -3.78
CA PHE A 115 -3.79 -13.09 -4.81
C PHE A 115 -5.30 -13.26 -4.97
N ASN A 116 -6.10 -12.36 -4.36
CA ASN A 116 -7.57 -12.39 -4.39
C ASN A 116 -8.20 -13.77 -4.10
N GLY A 117 -7.68 -14.50 -3.13
CA GLY A 117 -8.18 -15.82 -2.75
C GLY A 117 -7.45 -17.01 -3.42
N LEU A 118 -6.66 -16.78 -4.47
CA LEU A 118 -5.72 -17.78 -4.97
C LEU A 118 -4.50 -17.82 -4.05
N VAL A 119 -4.17 -19.00 -3.52
CA VAL A 119 -3.02 -19.20 -2.64
C VAL A 119 -2.04 -20.15 -3.30
N LEU A 120 -0.81 -19.68 -3.47
CA LEU A 120 0.30 -20.46 -4.02
C LEU A 120 1.41 -20.57 -2.96
N GLY A 121 1.93 -21.78 -2.75
CA GLY A 121 3.05 -22.04 -1.84
C GLY A 121 4.25 -22.62 -2.55
N GLY A 122 5.44 -22.44 -1.97
CA GLY A 122 6.67 -23.08 -2.44
C GLY A 122 7.77 -22.15 -2.92
N PRO A 123 8.69 -22.63 -3.76
CA PRO A 123 9.87 -21.87 -4.19
C PRO A 123 9.55 -20.75 -5.18
N LEU A 124 8.50 -20.88 -6.01
CA LEU A 124 8.12 -19.87 -6.98
C LEU A 124 7.72 -18.56 -6.32
N PRO A 125 6.79 -18.52 -5.34
CA PRO A 125 6.52 -17.31 -4.57
C PRO A 125 7.75 -16.74 -3.86
N ALA A 126 8.65 -17.57 -3.35
CA ALA A 126 9.89 -17.12 -2.72
C ALA A 126 10.81 -16.40 -3.72
N PHE A 127 10.93 -16.94 -4.93
CA PHE A 127 11.70 -16.30 -6.00
C PHE A 127 11.07 -14.96 -6.44
N VAL A 128 9.75 -14.94 -6.65
CA VAL A 128 9.03 -13.70 -7.02
C VAL A 128 9.23 -12.62 -5.96
N LYS A 129 9.09 -12.95 -4.68
CA LYS A 129 9.35 -12.02 -3.57
C LYS A 129 10.78 -11.50 -3.60
N TRP A 130 11.77 -12.39 -3.71
CA TRP A 130 13.17 -12.01 -3.79
C TRP A 130 13.45 -11.06 -4.97
N LEU A 131 12.86 -11.35 -6.13
CA LEU A 131 13.01 -10.50 -7.32
C LEU A 131 12.43 -9.10 -7.10
N ILE A 132 11.21 -9.00 -6.55
CA ILE A 132 10.56 -7.72 -6.23
C ILE A 132 11.42 -6.92 -5.25
N GLU A 133 11.88 -7.54 -4.16
CA GLU A 133 12.75 -6.88 -3.18
C GLU A 133 14.04 -6.36 -3.80
N LYS A 134 14.69 -7.14 -4.68
CA LYS A 134 15.91 -6.72 -5.37
C LYS A 134 15.66 -5.56 -6.32
N LEU A 135 14.63 -5.65 -7.15
CA LEU A 135 14.28 -4.57 -8.08
C LEU A 135 13.95 -3.27 -7.34
N GLN A 136 13.19 -3.35 -6.26
CA GLN A 136 12.80 -2.18 -5.47
C GLN A 136 14.00 -1.51 -4.80
N VAL A 137 14.89 -2.29 -4.17
CA VAL A 137 16.11 -1.77 -3.54
C VAL A 137 17.02 -1.11 -4.57
N HIS A 138 17.29 -1.77 -5.69
CA HIS A 138 18.16 -1.21 -6.73
C HIS A 138 17.56 0.00 -7.44
N SER A 139 16.22 0.03 -7.61
CA SER A 139 15.52 1.21 -8.11
C SER A 139 15.66 2.40 -7.14
N ALA A 140 15.47 2.18 -5.84
CA ALA A 140 15.64 3.20 -4.81
C ALA A 140 17.08 3.72 -4.72
N LEU A 141 18.07 2.89 -5.04
CA LEU A 141 19.49 3.29 -5.14
C LEU A 141 19.83 4.01 -6.45
N GLY A 142 18.87 4.18 -7.35
CA GLY A 142 19.08 4.85 -8.64
C GLY A 142 19.94 4.04 -9.62
N THR A 143 19.98 2.70 -9.51
CA THR A 143 20.75 1.85 -10.40
C THR A 143 20.26 2.00 -11.84
N PRO A 144 21.11 2.44 -12.80
CA PRO A 144 20.70 2.63 -14.19
C PRO A 144 20.06 1.37 -14.80
N GLY A 145 18.95 1.55 -15.51
CA GLY A 145 18.20 0.44 -16.12
C GLY A 145 17.23 -0.27 -15.18
N VAL A 146 17.54 -0.43 -13.91
CA VAL A 146 16.64 -1.07 -12.93
C VAL A 146 15.48 -0.14 -12.59
N THR A 147 15.72 1.15 -12.47
CA THR A 147 14.67 2.16 -12.25
C THR A 147 13.63 2.10 -13.38
N PHE A 148 14.07 2.01 -14.63
CA PHE A 148 13.15 1.87 -15.77
C PHE A 148 12.33 0.57 -15.72
N ILE A 149 12.95 -0.56 -15.33
CA ILE A 149 12.25 -1.83 -15.17
C ILE A 149 11.22 -1.72 -14.03
N TRP A 150 11.58 -1.08 -12.92
CA TRP A 150 10.68 -0.89 -11.80
C TRP A 150 9.49 0.00 -12.17
N ASP A 151 9.72 1.13 -12.84
CA ASP A 151 8.67 2.02 -13.34
C ASP A 151 7.70 1.30 -14.29
N ALA A 152 8.24 0.39 -15.12
CA ALA A 152 7.40 -0.46 -15.98
C ALA A 152 6.55 -1.45 -15.16
N VAL A 153 7.13 -2.08 -14.12
CA VAL A 153 6.41 -2.97 -13.20
C VAL A 153 5.31 -2.22 -12.46
N GLU A 154 5.60 -1.03 -11.94
CA GLU A 154 4.60 -0.17 -11.27
C GLU A 154 3.48 0.23 -12.24
N THR A 155 3.83 0.62 -13.46
CA THR A 155 2.83 0.95 -14.50
C THR A 155 1.92 -0.23 -14.80
N ILE A 156 2.49 -1.43 -14.93
CA ILE A 156 1.74 -2.68 -15.14
C ILE A 156 0.85 -2.98 -13.93
N ASN A 157 1.36 -2.84 -12.71
CA ASN A 157 0.59 -3.08 -11.50
C ASN A 157 -0.61 -2.14 -11.39
N VAL A 158 -0.42 -0.83 -11.65
CA VAL A 158 -1.51 0.15 -11.68
C VAL A 158 -2.52 -0.17 -12.80
N PHE A 159 -2.03 -0.58 -13.96
CA PHE A 159 -2.90 -1.00 -15.07
C PHE A 159 -3.71 -2.25 -14.70
N LEU A 160 -3.07 -3.28 -14.16
CA LEU A 160 -3.75 -4.50 -13.71
C LEU A 160 -4.76 -4.21 -12.60
N ALA A 161 -4.40 -3.39 -11.61
CA ALA A 161 -5.31 -2.96 -10.55
C ALA A 161 -6.56 -2.26 -11.12
N ARG A 162 -6.39 -1.51 -12.21
CA ARG A 162 -7.48 -0.77 -12.85
C ARG A 162 -8.40 -1.64 -13.72
N PHE A 163 -7.92 -2.73 -14.30
CA PHE A 163 -8.67 -3.53 -15.26
C PHE A 163 -9.05 -4.94 -14.78
N LEU A 164 -8.30 -5.51 -13.82
CA LEU A 164 -8.54 -6.87 -13.33
C LEU A 164 -9.11 -6.91 -11.91
N PHE A 165 -9.05 -5.84 -11.17
CA PHE A 165 -9.49 -5.68 -9.78
C PHE A 165 -10.34 -4.44 -9.61
#